data_883b13f68ee4f2775fd52d2917b7e607
#
_entry.id   883b13f68ee4f2775fd52d2917b7e607
#
_cell.length_a   1.000
_cell.length_b   1.000
_cell.length_c   1.000
_cell.angle_alpha   90.00
_cell.angle_beta   90.00
_cell.angle_gamma   90.00
#
_symmetry.space_group_name_H-M   'P 1'
#
loop_
_entity.id
_entity.type
_entity.pdbx_description
1 polymer ?
#
loop_
_entity_poly.entity_id
_entity_poly.type
_entity_poly.pdbx_seq_one_letter_code
_entity_poly.pdbx_strand_id
1 'polypeptide(L)'
;MQKKSIYALICFVAAGIFSACGSSGSEPDGSVNPSVASITSGAVMYSKQSSFTVSGVALKDATVTVSGACSALQEQAGGTSLSRTFSCTPSSVGSVTIAVTSGGTVLTQEPFTVPNPHVTIITSKGTIVVELDPVKAPKTVHNFLLYVNDGYYSNTTFHRVVFDFVVQGGGFGIDGVAKPASHPTLELEPPSLTGLTNSQGTIAMARSSSLNSATSQFYFNAVNNNPNSGTNNAGTNLDLPAGQGYAVFGKVIQGLEIVKAIEVVPVTGSVPTTPVVLTSASQTL
;
A
#
# COMPACT_ATOMS: atom_id res chain seq x y z
N MET A 1 -39.54 15.77 -33.27
CA MET A 1 -40.03 14.56 -33.96
C MET A 1 -38.84 13.74 -34.35
N GLN A 2 -38.53 12.65 -33.64
CA GLN A 2 -37.92 11.44 -34.19
C GLN A 2 -37.96 10.35 -33.14
N LYS A 3 -38.35 9.17 -33.58
CA LYS A 3 -38.86 8.05 -32.85
C LYS A 3 -37.77 7.22 -32.15
N LYS A 4 -38.04 6.79 -30.92
CA LYS A 4 -37.32 5.73 -30.22
C LYS A 4 -37.71 4.37 -30.82
N SER A 5 -36.77 3.55 -31.21
CA SER A 5 -36.97 2.14 -31.54
C SER A 5 -36.51 1.28 -30.37
N ILE A 6 -37.44 0.54 -29.82
CA ILE A 6 -37.26 -0.49 -28.80
C ILE A 6 -37.17 -1.82 -29.56
N TYR A 7 -36.05 -2.54 -29.43
CA TYR A 7 -35.94 -3.93 -29.86
C TYR A 7 -36.18 -4.85 -28.68
N ALA A 8 -37.33 -5.52 -28.68
CA ALA A 8 -37.62 -6.63 -27.78
C ALA A 8 -37.06 -7.92 -28.36
N LEU A 9 -36.22 -8.60 -27.59
CA LEU A 9 -35.69 -9.93 -27.94
C LEU A 9 -36.63 -10.99 -27.38
N ILE A 10 -37.32 -11.70 -28.29
CA ILE A 10 -38.21 -12.81 -27.97
C ILE A 10 -37.39 -14.10 -27.87
N CYS A 11 -37.34 -14.71 -26.68
CA CYS A 11 -36.84 -16.06 -26.50
C CYS A 11 -37.87 -17.09 -26.94
N PHE A 12 -37.57 -17.88 -27.96
CA PHE A 12 -38.36 -19.07 -28.34
C PHE A 12 -38.00 -20.22 -27.43
N VAL A 13 -38.95 -20.74 -26.66
CA VAL A 13 -38.85 -22.00 -25.95
C VAL A 13 -39.36 -23.11 -26.92
N ALA A 14 -38.45 -23.98 -27.33
CA ALA A 14 -38.79 -25.20 -28.06
C ALA A 14 -38.96 -26.33 -27.05
N ALA A 15 -40.21 -26.79 -26.85
CA ALA A 15 -40.55 -27.98 -26.10
C ALA A 15 -40.32 -29.23 -27.00
N GLY A 16 -39.25 -29.98 -26.74
CA GLY A 16 -39.02 -31.27 -27.35
C GLY A 16 -39.54 -32.39 -26.44
N ILE A 17 -40.54 -33.12 -26.91
CA ILE A 17 -41.06 -34.32 -26.28
C ILE A 17 -40.13 -35.50 -26.66
N PHE A 18 -39.41 -36.09 -25.71
CA PHE A 18 -38.72 -37.36 -25.92
C PHE A 18 -39.48 -38.50 -25.26
N SER A 19 -39.80 -39.50 -26.12
CA SER A 19 -40.42 -40.77 -25.78
C SER A 19 -39.43 -41.66 -25.01
N ALA A 20 -39.91 -42.30 -23.94
CA ALA A 20 -39.15 -43.21 -23.14
C ALA A 20 -38.90 -44.54 -23.88
N CYS A 21 -37.66 -44.98 -23.99
CA CYS A 21 -37.27 -46.39 -24.16
C CYS A 21 -36.36 -46.74 -22.98
N GLY A 22 -36.83 -47.70 -22.18
CA GLY A 22 -36.10 -48.20 -21.01
C GLY A 22 -34.84 -48.99 -21.42
N SER A 23 -33.73 -48.60 -20.83
CA SER A 23 -32.57 -49.46 -20.59
C SER A 23 -32.08 -49.17 -19.18
N SER A 24 -31.90 -50.24 -18.42
CA SER A 24 -31.28 -50.24 -17.10
C SER A 24 -29.83 -49.79 -17.23
N GLY A 25 -29.66 -48.48 -17.28
CA GLY A 25 -28.36 -47.81 -17.16
C GLY A 25 -28.28 -47.25 -15.75
N SER A 26 -27.20 -47.52 -15.04
CA SER A 26 -26.77 -46.84 -13.82
C SER A 26 -27.02 -45.37 -13.96
N GLU A 27 -27.73 -44.74 -13.01
CA GLU A 27 -27.87 -43.30 -12.94
C GLU A 27 -26.46 -42.69 -13.01
N PRO A 28 -26.20 -41.72 -13.90
CA PRO A 28 -24.93 -41.01 -13.81
C PRO A 28 -24.93 -40.29 -12.46
N ASP A 29 -23.94 -40.65 -11.64
CA ASP A 29 -23.59 -39.89 -10.45
C ASP A 29 -23.59 -38.42 -10.87
N GLY A 30 -24.55 -37.64 -10.34
CA GLY A 30 -24.77 -36.23 -10.68
C GLY A 30 -23.70 -35.32 -10.13
N SER A 31 -22.45 -35.77 -10.01
CA SER A 31 -21.31 -34.97 -9.59
C SER A 31 -21.01 -33.92 -10.66
N VAL A 32 -21.40 -32.70 -10.39
CA VAL A 32 -21.03 -31.55 -11.22
C VAL A 32 -19.55 -31.27 -10.98
N ASN A 33 -18.75 -31.40 -12.03
CA ASN A 33 -17.32 -31.08 -11.94
C ASN A 33 -17.12 -29.58 -11.60
N PRO A 34 -16.19 -29.27 -10.72
CA PRO A 34 -15.84 -27.89 -10.44
C PRO A 34 -15.43 -27.11 -11.69
N SER A 35 -15.97 -25.91 -11.85
CA SER A 35 -15.55 -24.96 -12.88
C SER A 35 -15.52 -23.54 -12.31
N VAL A 36 -14.58 -22.73 -12.78
CA VAL A 36 -14.40 -21.34 -12.33
C VAL A 36 -14.84 -20.39 -13.44
N ALA A 37 -15.75 -19.49 -13.11
CA ALA A 37 -16.22 -18.45 -14.01
C ALA A 37 -15.35 -17.17 -13.87
N SER A 38 -14.93 -16.82 -12.65
CA SER A 38 -14.08 -15.68 -12.40
C SER A 38 -13.34 -15.77 -11.07
N ILE A 39 -12.19 -15.09 -10.99
CA ILE A 39 -11.51 -14.72 -9.76
C ILE A 39 -11.42 -13.19 -9.76
N THR A 40 -11.93 -12.53 -8.71
CA THR A 40 -11.96 -11.07 -8.62
C THR A 40 -11.39 -10.60 -7.29
N SER A 41 -10.85 -9.38 -7.28
CA SER A 41 -10.39 -8.69 -6.08
C SER A 41 -10.68 -7.20 -6.22
N GLY A 42 -10.78 -6.49 -5.10
CA GLY A 42 -10.57 -5.05 -5.05
C GLY A 42 -9.08 -4.70 -5.22
N ALA A 43 -8.69 -3.51 -4.78
CA ALA A 43 -7.28 -3.14 -4.74
C ALA A 43 -6.52 -4.08 -3.80
N VAL A 44 -5.44 -4.68 -4.30
CA VAL A 44 -4.55 -5.52 -3.50
C VAL A 44 -3.40 -4.63 -3.02
N MET A 45 -3.32 -4.41 -1.70
CA MET A 45 -2.43 -3.41 -1.12
C MET A 45 -1.38 -4.06 -0.21
N TYR A 46 -0.14 -3.58 -0.29
CA TYR A 46 0.95 -3.97 0.60
C TYR A 46 0.54 -3.77 2.08
N SER A 47 0.79 -4.79 2.92
CA SER A 47 0.52 -4.77 4.38
C SER A 47 -0.95 -4.52 4.78
N LYS A 48 -1.90 -4.62 3.83
CA LYS A 48 -3.35 -4.53 4.08
C LYS A 48 -4.03 -5.83 3.72
N GLN A 49 -5.01 -6.24 4.54
CA GLN A 49 -5.82 -7.41 4.20
C GLN A 49 -6.58 -7.16 2.89
N SER A 50 -6.40 -8.07 1.94
CA SER A 50 -7.05 -8.05 0.63
C SER A 50 -7.94 -9.28 0.49
N SER A 51 -9.08 -9.12 -0.18
CA SER A 51 -10.07 -10.19 -0.37
C SER A 51 -10.18 -10.59 -1.84
N PHE A 52 -10.26 -11.90 -2.08
CA PHE A 52 -10.37 -12.51 -3.40
C PHE A 52 -11.63 -13.36 -3.45
N THR A 53 -12.50 -13.14 -4.43
CA THR A 53 -13.73 -13.91 -4.60
C THR A 53 -13.59 -14.82 -5.83
N VAL A 54 -13.75 -16.11 -5.61
CA VAL A 54 -13.82 -17.16 -6.65
C VAL A 54 -15.29 -17.45 -6.89
N SER A 55 -15.75 -17.32 -8.13
CA SER A 55 -17.11 -17.62 -8.57
C SER A 55 -17.11 -18.72 -9.61
N GLY A 56 -18.11 -19.63 -9.56
CA GLY A 56 -18.15 -20.77 -10.47
C GLY A 56 -19.25 -21.77 -10.11
N VAL A 57 -18.99 -23.06 -10.37
CA VAL A 57 -19.90 -24.16 -10.08
C VAL A 57 -19.13 -25.25 -9.33
N ALA A 58 -19.78 -25.91 -8.37
CA ALA A 58 -19.24 -27.00 -7.55
C ALA A 58 -17.91 -26.64 -6.83
N LEU A 59 -17.74 -25.37 -6.45
CA LEU A 59 -16.48 -24.85 -5.88
C LEU A 59 -16.11 -25.48 -4.53
N LYS A 60 -17.05 -26.15 -3.83
CA LYS A 60 -16.74 -26.85 -2.57
C LYS A 60 -15.72 -27.96 -2.75
N ASP A 61 -15.65 -28.55 -3.96
CA ASP A 61 -14.76 -29.64 -4.31
C ASP A 61 -13.44 -29.16 -4.94
N ALA A 62 -13.25 -27.84 -5.00
CA ALA A 62 -12.05 -27.20 -5.51
C ALA A 62 -11.14 -26.72 -4.37
N THR A 63 -9.84 -26.84 -4.57
CA THR A 63 -8.80 -26.26 -3.70
C THR A 63 -8.38 -24.90 -4.25
N VAL A 64 -8.34 -23.89 -3.39
CA VAL A 64 -7.86 -22.54 -3.73
C VAL A 64 -6.53 -22.31 -3.02
N THR A 65 -5.53 -21.90 -3.78
CA THR A 65 -4.16 -21.64 -3.28
C THR A 65 -3.69 -20.26 -3.69
N VAL A 66 -2.65 -19.78 -3.01
CA VAL A 66 -2.00 -18.50 -3.32
C VAL A 66 -0.50 -18.68 -3.44
N SER A 67 0.11 -17.84 -4.26
CA SER A 67 1.57 -17.71 -4.36
C SER A 67 1.98 -16.25 -4.60
N GLY A 68 3.27 -15.97 -4.46
CA GLY A 68 3.83 -14.62 -4.63
C GLY A 68 3.80 -13.81 -3.34
N ALA A 69 3.31 -12.57 -3.39
CA ALA A 69 3.34 -11.63 -2.26
C ALA A 69 2.47 -12.03 -1.05
N CYS A 70 1.60 -13.03 -1.18
CA CYS A 70 0.87 -13.67 -0.07
C CYS A 70 1.37 -15.09 0.15
N SER A 71 1.56 -15.50 1.41
CA SER A 71 2.03 -16.83 1.78
C SER A 71 0.90 -17.83 2.09
N ALA A 72 -0.27 -17.35 2.50
CA ALA A 72 -1.42 -18.18 2.87
C ALA A 72 -2.74 -17.44 2.63
N LEU A 73 -3.79 -18.22 2.30
CA LEU A 73 -5.17 -17.73 2.24
C LEU A 73 -5.94 -18.16 3.49
N GLN A 74 -6.84 -17.28 3.91
CA GLN A 74 -7.87 -17.59 4.90
C GLN A 74 -9.23 -17.53 4.22
N GLU A 75 -9.95 -18.65 4.20
CA GLU A 75 -11.31 -18.68 3.68
C GLU A 75 -12.26 -17.95 4.64
N GLN A 76 -13.10 -17.11 4.10
CA GLN A 76 -14.12 -16.38 4.84
C GLN A 76 -15.38 -17.23 5.00
N ALA A 77 -16.04 -17.11 6.16
CA ALA A 77 -17.29 -17.82 6.41
C ALA A 77 -18.39 -17.40 5.40
N GLY A 78 -19.32 -18.33 5.13
CA GLY A 78 -20.46 -18.08 4.23
C GLY A 78 -20.22 -18.45 2.77
N GLY A 79 -19.10 -19.11 2.44
CA GLY A 79 -18.85 -19.66 1.11
C GLY A 79 -19.89 -20.69 0.68
N THR A 80 -20.23 -20.70 -0.61
CA THR A 80 -21.19 -21.63 -1.23
C THR A 80 -20.50 -22.47 -2.31
N SER A 81 -21.25 -23.40 -2.94
CA SER A 81 -20.76 -24.11 -4.13
C SER A 81 -20.61 -23.21 -5.37
N LEU A 82 -21.14 -21.97 -5.34
CA LEU A 82 -21.10 -21.04 -6.46
C LEU A 82 -20.15 -19.85 -6.21
N SER A 83 -19.81 -19.56 -4.95
CA SER A 83 -18.93 -18.45 -4.60
C SER A 83 -18.22 -18.68 -3.28
N ARG A 84 -16.92 -18.45 -3.25
CA ARG A 84 -16.06 -18.52 -2.06
C ARG A 84 -15.16 -17.30 -2.00
N THR A 85 -15.02 -16.74 -0.81
CA THR A 85 -14.16 -15.54 -0.58
C THR A 85 -12.98 -15.93 0.31
N PHE A 86 -11.81 -15.45 -0.06
CA PHE A 86 -10.55 -15.69 0.64
C PHE A 86 -9.89 -14.37 0.93
N SER A 87 -9.10 -14.31 1.97
CA SER A 87 -8.28 -13.14 2.27
C SER A 87 -6.83 -13.51 2.53
N CYS A 88 -5.94 -12.58 2.22
CA CYS A 88 -4.56 -12.59 2.66
C CYS A 88 -4.04 -11.15 2.85
N THR A 89 -2.92 -11.01 3.57
CA THR A 89 -2.21 -9.73 3.72
C THR A 89 -0.88 -9.83 2.97
N PRO A 90 -0.72 -9.10 1.84
CA PRO A 90 0.53 -9.11 1.11
C PRO A 90 1.70 -8.59 1.96
N SER A 91 2.77 -9.35 2.05
CA SER A 91 3.99 -9.00 2.79
C SER A 91 5.11 -8.44 1.90
N SER A 92 4.91 -8.44 0.59
CA SER A 92 5.81 -7.84 -0.40
C SER A 92 5.00 -7.19 -1.51
N VAL A 93 5.65 -6.34 -2.30
CA VAL A 93 5.12 -5.84 -3.57
C VAL A 93 5.37 -6.86 -4.68
N GLY A 94 4.69 -6.69 -5.82
CA GLY A 94 4.81 -7.60 -6.97
C GLY A 94 3.50 -8.32 -7.28
N SER A 95 3.53 -9.64 -7.51
CA SER A 95 2.36 -10.40 -7.89
C SER A 95 1.83 -11.26 -6.75
N VAL A 96 0.49 -11.32 -6.64
CA VAL A 96 -0.26 -12.36 -5.92
C VAL A 96 -1.00 -13.18 -6.96
N THR A 97 -0.76 -14.48 -7.03
CA THR A 97 -1.48 -15.37 -7.95
C THR A 97 -2.41 -16.27 -7.16
N ILE A 98 -3.71 -16.22 -7.48
CA ILE A 98 -4.71 -17.13 -6.95
C ILE A 98 -4.92 -18.24 -7.96
N ALA A 99 -4.75 -19.49 -7.53
CA ALA A 99 -4.97 -20.66 -8.37
C ALA A 99 -6.08 -21.54 -7.78
N VAL A 100 -6.93 -22.09 -8.65
CA VAL A 100 -8.00 -23.01 -8.30
C VAL A 100 -7.73 -24.34 -8.97
N THR A 101 -7.72 -25.42 -8.18
CA THR A 101 -7.45 -26.78 -8.65
C THR A 101 -8.57 -27.74 -8.25
N SER A 102 -8.77 -28.80 -9.02
CA SER A 102 -9.64 -29.92 -8.69
C SER A 102 -9.02 -31.20 -9.15
N GLY A 103 -8.99 -32.24 -8.30
CA GLY A 103 -8.39 -33.53 -8.63
C GLY A 103 -6.93 -33.44 -9.09
N GLY A 104 -6.18 -32.46 -8.62
CA GLY A 104 -4.79 -32.18 -9.02
C GLY A 104 -4.63 -31.42 -10.35
N THR A 105 -5.73 -31.09 -11.03
CA THR A 105 -5.71 -30.28 -12.27
C THR A 105 -5.98 -28.83 -11.97
N VAL A 106 -5.18 -27.91 -12.55
CA VAL A 106 -5.42 -26.46 -12.46
C VAL A 106 -6.61 -26.11 -13.35
N LEU A 107 -7.67 -25.58 -12.76
CA LEU A 107 -8.86 -25.10 -13.47
C LEU A 107 -8.63 -23.70 -14.00
N THR A 108 -8.02 -22.82 -13.19
CA THR A 108 -7.66 -21.45 -13.57
C THR A 108 -6.64 -20.89 -12.59
N GLN A 109 -5.97 -19.82 -13.00
CA GLN A 109 -5.15 -18.98 -12.14
C GLN A 109 -5.26 -17.53 -12.58
N GLU A 110 -5.25 -16.59 -11.62
CA GLU A 110 -5.37 -15.16 -11.86
C GLU A 110 -4.31 -14.39 -11.07
N PRO A 111 -3.46 -13.59 -11.74
CA PRO A 111 -2.48 -12.74 -11.09
C PRO A 111 -3.10 -11.38 -10.75
N PHE A 112 -2.79 -10.88 -9.54
CA PHE A 112 -3.11 -9.54 -9.07
C PHE A 112 -1.82 -8.82 -8.71
N THR A 113 -1.73 -7.52 -9.04
CA THR A 113 -0.54 -6.72 -8.72
C THR A 113 -0.67 -6.10 -7.34
N VAL A 114 0.39 -6.21 -6.54
CA VAL A 114 0.60 -5.45 -5.29
C VAL A 114 1.58 -4.33 -5.63
N PRO A 115 1.11 -3.09 -5.79
CA PRO A 115 1.98 -1.96 -6.12
C PRO A 115 2.80 -1.49 -4.92
N ASN A 116 3.77 -0.61 -5.17
CA ASN A 116 4.39 0.16 -4.10
C ASN A 116 3.32 0.94 -3.32
N PRO A 117 3.39 0.95 -1.99
CA PRO A 117 2.38 1.65 -1.20
C PRO A 117 2.48 3.16 -1.39
N HIS A 118 1.33 3.81 -1.58
CA HIS A 118 1.20 5.26 -1.58
C HIS A 118 0.59 5.71 -0.26
N VAL A 119 1.10 6.82 0.27
CA VAL A 119 0.53 7.48 1.44
C VAL A 119 0.16 8.91 1.09
N THR A 120 -1.11 9.24 1.29
CA THR A 120 -1.62 10.60 1.15
C THR A 120 -1.52 11.31 2.50
N ILE A 121 -0.80 12.41 2.54
CA ILE A 121 -0.57 13.27 3.71
C ILE A 121 -1.32 14.58 3.46
N ILE A 122 -2.36 14.84 4.26
CA ILE A 122 -3.11 16.10 4.20
C ILE A 122 -2.52 17.07 5.21
N THR A 123 -2.15 18.24 4.74
CA THR A 123 -1.57 19.30 5.58
C THR A 123 -2.39 20.59 5.50
N SER A 124 -2.17 21.52 6.44
CA SER A 124 -2.75 22.87 6.39
C SER A 124 -2.27 23.71 5.19
N LYS A 125 -1.28 23.22 4.44
CA LYS A 125 -0.73 23.86 3.23
C LYS A 125 -1.13 23.18 1.92
N GLY A 126 -1.74 22.00 1.99
CA GLY A 126 -2.13 21.18 0.83
C GLY A 126 -1.82 19.71 1.02
N THR A 127 -2.03 18.94 -0.02
CA THR A 127 -1.86 17.49 -0.02
C THR A 127 -0.52 17.09 -0.62
N ILE A 128 0.16 16.16 0.03
CA ILE A 128 1.40 15.53 -0.43
C ILE A 128 1.12 14.03 -0.58
N VAL A 129 1.49 13.43 -1.71
CA VAL A 129 1.42 11.99 -1.90
C VAL A 129 2.84 11.45 -2.04
N VAL A 130 3.16 10.44 -1.25
CA VAL A 130 4.45 9.74 -1.29
C VAL A 130 4.27 8.31 -1.78
N GLU A 131 5.18 7.85 -2.62
CA GLU A 131 5.37 6.45 -2.96
C GLU A 131 6.50 5.91 -2.09
N LEU A 132 6.26 4.78 -1.42
CA LEU A 132 7.23 4.13 -0.54
C LEU A 132 7.92 2.97 -1.27
N ASP A 133 9.16 2.64 -0.90
CA ASP A 133 9.96 1.56 -1.51
C ASP A 133 10.22 0.43 -0.49
N PRO A 134 9.26 -0.50 -0.30
CA PRO A 134 9.43 -1.60 0.64
C PRO A 134 10.41 -2.68 0.16
N VAL A 135 10.86 -2.62 -1.09
CA VAL A 135 11.90 -3.53 -1.61
C VAL A 135 13.27 -3.11 -1.11
N LYS A 136 13.55 -1.81 -1.13
CA LYS A 136 14.86 -1.27 -0.74
C LYS A 136 14.95 -0.96 0.76
N ALA A 137 13.87 -0.46 1.36
CA ALA A 137 13.81 -0.07 2.77
C ALA A 137 12.63 -0.76 3.51
N PRO A 138 12.59 -2.10 3.58
CA PRO A 138 11.44 -2.84 4.08
C PRO A 138 11.10 -2.53 5.54
N LYS A 139 12.10 -2.42 6.42
CA LYS A 139 11.89 -2.14 7.85
C LYS A 139 11.37 -0.73 8.05
N THR A 140 11.93 0.23 7.33
CA THR A 140 11.57 1.65 7.43
C THR A 140 10.16 1.89 6.89
N VAL A 141 9.81 1.31 5.74
CA VAL A 141 8.45 1.38 5.18
C VAL A 141 7.44 0.74 6.13
N HIS A 142 7.74 -0.46 6.66
CA HIS A 142 6.86 -1.12 7.63
C HIS A 142 6.60 -0.24 8.86
N ASN A 143 7.65 0.30 9.46
CA ASN A 143 7.55 1.20 10.61
C ASN A 143 6.68 2.43 10.30
N PHE A 144 6.94 3.11 9.18
CA PHE A 144 6.15 4.29 8.80
C PHE A 144 4.67 3.95 8.59
N LEU A 145 4.37 2.83 7.93
CA LEU A 145 2.99 2.38 7.71
C LEU A 145 2.28 1.97 9.01
N LEU A 146 2.97 1.47 10.03
CA LEU A 146 2.37 1.26 11.36
C LEU A 146 1.82 2.59 11.92
N TYR A 147 2.65 3.64 11.95
CA TYR A 147 2.21 4.97 12.42
C TYR A 147 1.10 5.58 11.56
N VAL A 148 1.15 5.39 10.23
CA VAL A 148 0.08 5.84 9.31
C VAL A 148 -1.23 5.13 9.60
N ASN A 149 -1.20 3.80 9.72
CA ASN A 149 -2.39 2.97 9.90
C ASN A 149 -3.04 3.13 11.28
N ASP A 150 -2.23 3.45 12.30
CA ASP A 150 -2.72 3.78 13.64
C ASP A 150 -3.29 5.21 13.74
N GLY A 151 -3.24 6.00 12.64
CA GLY A 151 -3.65 7.40 12.65
C GLY A 151 -2.78 8.31 13.53
N TYR A 152 -1.57 7.84 13.88
CA TYR A 152 -0.66 8.53 14.79
C TYR A 152 -0.34 9.96 14.31
N TYR A 153 -0.19 10.16 13.01
CA TYR A 153 0.19 11.45 12.45
C TYR A 153 -0.90 12.50 12.48
N SER A 154 -2.15 12.13 12.76
CA SER A 154 -3.26 13.09 12.83
C SER A 154 -3.00 14.16 13.89
N ASN A 155 -3.13 15.43 13.46
CA ASN A 155 -2.89 16.64 14.27
C ASN A 155 -1.46 16.75 14.82
N THR A 156 -0.47 16.14 14.13
CA THR A 156 0.94 16.47 14.35
C THR A 156 1.37 17.67 13.51
N THR A 157 2.57 18.16 13.74
CA THR A 157 3.08 19.35 13.04
C THR A 157 4.41 19.09 12.35
N PHE A 158 4.70 19.91 11.32
CA PHE A 158 6.07 20.11 10.86
C PHE A 158 6.74 21.09 11.82
N HIS A 159 7.39 20.54 12.84
CA HIS A 159 7.93 21.26 13.98
C HIS A 159 9.35 21.82 13.75
N ARG A 160 10.01 21.38 12.67
CA ARG A 160 11.34 21.86 12.28
C ARG A 160 11.40 22.06 10.77
N VAL A 161 11.58 23.29 10.36
CA VAL A 161 11.71 23.71 8.95
C VAL A 161 13.01 24.48 8.80
N VAL A 162 13.86 24.02 7.89
CA VAL A 162 15.14 24.68 7.58
C VAL A 162 15.19 24.94 6.08
N PHE A 163 15.20 26.20 5.72
CA PHE A 163 15.26 26.65 4.32
C PHE A 163 16.49 26.05 3.62
N ASP A 164 16.31 25.64 2.37
CA ASP A 164 17.34 24.99 1.54
C ASP A 164 17.95 23.75 2.20
N PHE A 165 17.08 22.98 2.93
CA PHE A 165 17.50 21.76 3.60
C PHE A 165 16.33 20.76 3.75
N VAL A 166 15.60 20.80 4.89
CA VAL A 166 14.57 19.80 5.20
C VAL A 166 13.31 20.40 5.84
N VAL A 167 12.19 19.71 5.66
CA VAL A 167 10.91 19.93 6.34
C VAL A 167 10.60 18.70 7.19
N GLN A 168 10.78 18.80 8.53
CA GLN A 168 10.67 17.67 9.47
C GLN A 168 9.40 17.75 10.31
N GLY A 169 8.70 16.62 10.44
CA GLY A 169 7.45 16.48 11.17
C GLY A 169 7.24 15.13 11.83
N GLY A 170 6.00 14.89 12.32
CA GLY A 170 5.54 13.61 12.82
C GLY A 170 5.95 13.26 14.26
N GLY A 171 6.36 14.25 15.07
CA GLY A 171 6.79 13.99 16.45
C GLY A 171 6.21 14.94 17.49
N PHE A 172 5.47 15.97 17.08
CA PHE A 172 4.92 16.99 17.99
C PHE A 172 3.47 17.30 17.62
N GLY A 173 2.65 17.51 18.64
CA GLY A 173 1.28 17.99 18.50
C GLY A 173 1.21 19.47 18.12
N ILE A 174 -0.03 19.95 17.88
CA ILE A 174 -0.31 21.39 17.56
C ILE A 174 0.06 22.29 18.73
N ASP A 175 -0.01 21.77 19.95
CA ASP A 175 0.38 22.43 21.19
C ASP A 175 1.91 22.55 21.39
N GLY A 176 2.69 22.00 20.45
CA GLY A 176 4.14 21.96 20.54
C GLY A 176 4.69 20.90 21.51
N VAL A 177 3.81 20.06 22.08
CA VAL A 177 4.21 18.98 22.98
C VAL A 177 4.67 17.77 22.18
N ALA A 178 5.76 17.13 22.62
CA ALA A 178 6.25 15.91 22.00
C ALA A 178 5.22 14.77 22.16
N LYS A 179 4.85 14.14 21.04
CA LYS A 179 3.96 12.98 21.01
C LYS A 179 4.79 11.71 21.22
N PRO A 180 4.54 10.93 22.28
CA PRO A 180 5.29 9.71 22.54
C PRO A 180 5.17 8.73 21.36
N ALA A 181 6.28 8.08 21.01
CA ALA A 181 6.28 7.02 20.02
C ALA A 181 5.43 5.83 20.49
N SER A 182 4.56 5.30 19.62
CA SER A 182 3.69 4.15 19.92
C SER A 182 4.32 2.81 19.53
N HIS A 183 5.43 2.84 18.80
CA HIS A 183 6.15 1.65 18.34
C HIS A 183 7.63 1.73 18.75
N PRO A 184 8.33 0.57 18.84
CA PRO A 184 9.75 0.52 19.15
C PRO A 184 10.60 1.27 18.13
N THR A 185 11.84 1.56 18.49
CA THR A 185 12.85 2.06 17.55
C THR A 185 13.16 1.00 16.49
N LEU A 186 13.53 1.48 15.28
CA LEU A 186 13.89 0.59 14.18
C LEU A 186 15.40 0.58 13.92
N GLU A 187 15.86 -0.53 13.36
CA GLU A 187 17.20 -0.66 12.84
C GLU A 187 17.39 0.20 11.59
N LEU A 188 18.53 0.90 11.51
CA LEU A 188 18.84 1.79 10.40
C LEU A 188 19.00 1.02 9.08
N GLU A 189 18.36 1.51 8.04
CA GLU A 189 18.57 1.11 6.64
C GLU A 189 19.22 2.29 5.90
N PRO A 190 20.56 2.43 5.96
CA PRO A 190 21.25 3.60 5.45
C PRO A 190 21.29 3.63 3.92
N PRO A 191 21.51 4.79 3.28
CA PRO A 191 21.67 4.94 1.84
C PRO A 191 22.71 4.00 1.21
N SER A 192 23.79 3.71 1.92
CA SER A 192 24.82 2.76 1.47
C SER A 192 24.33 1.31 1.37
N LEU A 193 23.28 0.92 2.08
CA LEU A 193 22.64 -0.39 2.00
C LEU A 193 21.52 -0.40 0.96
N THR A 194 20.67 0.63 0.98
CA THR A 194 19.43 0.68 0.19
C THR A 194 19.65 1.20 -1.24
N GLY A 195 20.70 1.99 -1.45
CA GLY A 195 20.91 2.75 -2.68
C GLY A 195 19.93 3.94 -2.85
N LEU A 196 19.09 4.19 -1.87
CA LEU A 196 18.20 5.38 -1.83
C LEU A 196 18.98 6.55 -1.23
N THR A 197 18.98 7.71 -1.90
CA THR A 197 19.73 8.88 -1.49
C THR A 197 18.82 10.01 -1.01
N ASN A 198 19.36 10.89 -0.15
CA ASN A 198 18.65 12.07 0.35
C ASN A 198 18.56 13.17 -0.73
N SER A 199 17.98 12.84 -1.87
CA SER A 199 17.72 13.74 -3.00
C SER A 199 16.46 14.57 -2.76
N GLN A 200 16.35 15.69 -3.47
CA GLN A 200 15.13 16.53 -3.42
C GLN A 200 13.87 15.69 -3.65
N GLY A 201 12.84 15.94 -2.83
CA GLY A 201 11.55 15.27 -2.93
C GLY A 201 11.52 13.87 -2.32
N THR A 202 12.61 13.37 -1.70
CA THR A 202 12.57 12.12 -0.97
C THR A 202 12.09 12.32 0.47
N ILE A 203 11.54 11.24 1.05
CA ILE A 203 11.15 11.15 2.46
C ILE A 203 12.11 10.22 3.20
N ALA A 204 12.59 10.65 4.38
CA ALA A 204 13.53 9.89 5.20
C ALA A 204 13.20 9.97 6.68
N MET A 205 13.66 8.98 7.47
CA MET A 205 13.43 8.95 8.92
C MET A 205 14.40 9.88 9.64
N ALA A 206 13.86 10.71 10.53
CA ALA A 206 14.65 11.43 11.51
C ALA A 206 15.03 10.49 12.67
N ARG A 207 16.19 10.74 13.27
CA ARG A 207 16.71 9.99 14.42
C ARG A 207 17.58 10.88 15.33
N SER A 208 17.86 10.39 16.53
CA SER A 208 18.86 11.00 17.42
C SER A 208 20.30 10.67 16.96
N SER A 209 21.28 10.89 17.80
CA SER A 209 22.68 10.50 17.56
C SER A 209 22.86 8.97 17.49
N SER A 210 22.00 8.18 18.14
CA SER A 210 22.00 6.73 18.02
C SER A 210 21.44 6.29 16.66
N LEU A 211 22.15 5.38 15.98
CA LEU A 211 21.80 4.93 14.64
C LEU A 211 20.42 4.28 14.57
N ASN A 212 20.07 3.48 15.57
CA ASN A 212 18.83 2.70 15.64
C ASN A 212 17.79 3.38 16.57
N SER A 213 17.66 4.72 16.51
CA SER A 213 16.75 5.49 17.36
C SER A 213 15.56 6.09 16.64
N ALA A 214 15.41 5.85 15.35
CA ALA A 214 14.26 6.32 14.60
C ALA A 214 12.96 5.67 15.11
N THR A 215 11.87 6.46 15.13
CA THR A 215 10.52 6.01 15.53
C THR A 215 9.46 6.58 14.57
N SER A 216 8.79 7.68 14.95
CA SER A 216 7.71 8.29 14.17
C SER A 216 8.14 9.47 13.30
N GLN A 217 9.22 10.19 13.69
CA GLN A 217 9.59 11.43 13.01
C GLN A 217 10.21 11.16 11.65
N PHE A 218 9.76 11.93 10.67
CA PHE A 218 10.27 11.90 9.29
C PHE A 218 10.57 13.31 8.80
N TYR A 219 11.27 13.40 7.67
CA TYR A 219 11.44 14.68 6.98
C TYR A 219 11.37 14.49 5.46
N PHE A 220 10.99 15.56 4.80
CA PHE A 220 11.15 15.70 3.35
C PHE A 220 12.45 16.43 3.04
N ASN A 221 13.20 15.94 2.07
CA ASN A 221 14.32 16.64 1.49
C ASN A 221 13.78 17.74 0.56
N ALA A 222 13.86 19.00 1.01
CA ALA A 222 13.41 20.13 0.21
C ALA A 222 14.37 20.45 -0.94
N VAL A 223 15.63 20.03 -0.81
CA VAL A 223 16.70 20.13 -1.82
C VAL A 223 17.48 18.81 -1.85
N ASN A 224 18.50 18.73 -2.72
CA ASN A 224 19.43 17.60 -2.70
C ASN A 224 20.37 17.71 -1.49
N ASN A 225 20.28 16.73 -0.59
CA ASN A 225 21.10 16.61 0.61
C ASN A 225 22.04 15.38 0.53
N ASN A 226 22.49 15.04 -0.67
CA ASN A 226 23.36 13.89 -0.98
C ASN A 226 24.73 14.32 -1.53
N PRO A 227 25.71 13.39 -1.68
CA PRO A 227 27.09 13.70 -2.06
C PRO A 227 27.26 14.41 -3.40
N ASN A 228 26.30 14.27 -4.32
CA ASN A 228 26.42 14.77 -5.69
C ASN A 228 25.84 16.18 -5.89
N SER A 229 25.28 16.78 -4.87
CA SER A 229 24.46 18.00 -5.00
C SER A 229 25.18 19.31 -4.69
N GLY A 230 26.46 19.28 -4.31
CA GLY A 230 27.10 20.47 -3.76
C GLY A 230 26.64 20.78 -2.32
N THR A 231 26.89 21.98 -1.84
CA THR A 231 26.49 22.39 -0.49
C THR A 231 25.05 22.93 -0.48
N ASN A 232 24.18 22.29 0.32
CA ASN A 232 22.95 22.93 0.79
C ASN A 232 23.28 23.99 1.87
N ASN A 233 22.33 24.82 2.28
CA ASN A 233 22.54 25.81 3.33
C ASN A 233 22.99 25.24 4.68
N ALA A 234 22.73 23.95 4.94
CA ALA A 234 23.17 23.27 6.14
C ALA A 234 24.62 22.76 6.05
N GLY A 235 25.24 22.79 4.87
CA GLY A 235 26.58 22.23 4.65
C GLY A 235 26.67 20.72 4.95
N THR A 236 25.53 20.02 4.97
CA THR A 236 25.42 18.66 5.49
C THR A 236 25.05 17.69 4.38
N ASN A 237 25.76 16.58 4.31
CA ASN A 237 25.43 15.45 3.48
C ASN A 237 24.73 14.37 4.32
N LEU A 238 23.44 14.13 4.06
CA LEU A 238 22.62 13.21 4.85
C LEU A 238 22.84 11.72 4.49
N ASP A 239 23.56 11.43 3.41
CA ASP A 239 23.93 10.06 3.03
C ASP A 239 25.21 9.57 3.73
N LEU A 240 25.97 10.47 4.37
CA LEU A 240 27.28 10.20 4.95
C LEU A 240 27.29 10.32 6.48
N PRO A 241 28.28 9.67 7.14
CA PRO A 241 29.20 8.68 6.56
C PRO A 241 28.50 7.38 6.16
N ALA A 242 29.11 6.60 5.28
CA ALA A 242 28.54 5.32 4.84
C ALA A 242 28.18 4.43 6.04
N GLY A 243 27.01 3.81 5.99
CA GLY A 243 26.46 3.02 7.10
C GLY A 243 25.81 3.83 8.22
N GLN A 244 25.88 5.18 8.18
CA GLN A 244 25.31 6.07 9.20
C GLN A 244 24.39 7.15 8.62
N GLY A 245 24.24 7.25 7.28
CA GLY A 245 23.31 8.18 6.63
C GLY A 245 21.87 7.91 7.01
N TYR A 246 21.02 8.91 6.81
CA TYR A 246 19.61 8.84 7.18
C TYR A 246 18.81 7.96 6.21
N ALA A 247 17.95 7.10 6.74
CA ALA A 247 17.18 6.11 5.99
C ALA A 247 16.13 6.77 5.10
N VAL A 248 16.39 6.86 3.80
CA VAL A 248 15.41 7.21 2.78
C VAL A 248 14.55 5.97 2.49
N PHE A 249 13.23 6.16 2.39
CA PHE A 249 12.31 5.04 2.22
C PHE A 249 11.17 5.31 1.20
N GLY A 250 11.22 6.45 0.52
CA GLY A 250 10.24 6.82 -0.49
C GLY A 250 10.50 8.18 -1.11
N LYS A 251 9.59 8.60 -1.95
CA LYS A 251 9.64 9.87 -2.67
C LYS A 251 8.26 10.51 -2.81
N VAL A 252 8.21 11.81 -2.88
CA VAL A 252 7.02 12.58 -3.24
C VAL A 252 6.70 12.36 -4.72
N ILE A 253 5.50 11.89 -5.01
CA ILE A 253 4.98 11.71 -6.38
C ILE A 253 3.95 12.79 -6.76
N GLN A 254 3.39 13.49 -5.75
CA GLN A 254 2.49 14.64 -5.93
C GLN A 254 2.64 15.58 -4.74
N GLY A 255 2.60 16.89 -4.97
CA GLY A 255 2.64 17.90 -3.90
C GLY A 255 4.06 18.30 -3.48
N LEU A 256 5.07 18.17 -4.36
CA LEU A 256 6.42 18.69 -4.08
C LEU A 256 6.39 20.21 -3.90
N GLU A 257 5.52 20.93 -4.61
CA GLU A 257 5.26 22.36 -4.44
C GLU A 257 4.71 22.69 -3.04
N ILE A 258 3.98 21.76 -2.40
CA ILE A 258 3.51 21.93 -1.01
C ILE A 258 4.68 21.80 -0.04
N VAL A 259 5.59 20.83 -0.25
CA VAL A 259 6.84 20.73 0.53
C VAL A 259 7.64 22.04 0.42
N LYS A 260 7.77 22.60 -0.79
CA LYS A 260 8.46 23.88 -1.04
C LYS A 260 7.71 25.06 -0.41
N ALA A 261 6.38 25.05 -0.39
CA ALA A 261 5.59 26.08 0.29
C ALA A 261 5.74 26.02 1.82
N ILE A 262 5.94 24.81 2.39
CA ILE A 262 6.23 24.66 3.82
C ILE A 262 7.67 25.12 4.13
N GLU A 263 8.62 24.82 3.26
CA GLU A 263 10.04 25.18 3.42
C GLU A 263 10.25 26.69 3.65
N VAL A 264 9.41 27.53 3.07
CA VAL A 264 9.54 29.00 3.11
C VAL A 264 8.60 29.68 4.11
N VAL A 265 7.93 28.94 5.00
CA VAL A 265 7.10 29.56 6.03
C VAL A 265 7.96 30.37 7.02
N PRO A 266 7.45 31.45 7.60
CA PRO A 266 8.16 32.17 8.66
C PRO A 266 8.47 31.27 9.84
N VAL A 267 9.72 31.30 10.33
CA VAL A 267 10.20 30.50 11.46
C VAL A 267 10.87 31.39 12.52
N THR A 268 10.82 30.90 13.78
CA THR A 268 11.69 31.40 14.87
C THR A 268 12.72 30.31 15.14
N GLY A 269 13.98 30.54 14.81
CA GLY A 269 14.99 29.51 14.71
C GLY A 269 14.68 28.55 13.57
N SER A 270 14.13 27.40 13.87
CA SER A 270 13.65 26.42 12.85
C SER A 270 12.19 26.02 13.06
N VAL A 271 11.49 26.62 14.04
CA VAL A 271 10.10 26.30 14.36
C VAL A 271 9.18 27.24 13.61
N PRO A 272 8.22 26.77 12.81
CA PRO A 272 7.23 27.64 12.16
C PRO A 272 6.49 28.53 13.16
N THR A 273 6.42 29.85 12.89
CA THR A 273 5.71 30.79 13.76
C THR A 273 4.20 30.58 13.79
N THR A 274 3.66 30.02 12.71
CA THR A 274 2.30 29.48 12.64
C THR A 274 2.42 27.99 12.40
N PRO A 275 1.84 27.12 13.25
CA PRO A 275 1.96 25.68 13.09
C PRO A 275 1.51 25.22 11.70
N VAL A 276 2.37 24.46 11.03
CA VAL A 276 1.99 23.73 9.81
C VAL A 276 1.52 22.35 10.24
N VAL A 277 0.21 22.16 10.20
CA VAL A 277 -0.45 20.96 10.73
C VAL A 277 -0.48 19.86 9.67
N LEU A 278 -0.11 18.65 10.06
CA LEU A 278 -0.39 17.42 9.37
C LEU A 278 -1.75 16.92 9.89
N THR A 279 -2.80 17.12 9.11
CA THR A 279 -4.19 16.83 9.50
C THR A 279 -4.46 15.33 9.53
N SER A 280 -3.95 14.62 8.52
CA SER A 280 -4.05 13.16 8.44
C SER A 280 -2.99 12.57 7.52
N ALA A 281 -2.68 11.29 7.73
CA ALA A 281 -1.93 10.47 6.79
C ALA A 281 -2.67 9.14 6.62
N SER A 282 -2.83 8.69 5.38
CA SER A 282 -3.53 7.43 5.07
C SER A 282 -2.87 6.71 3.91
N GLN A 283 -2.75 5.39 4.01
CA GLN A 283 -2.34 4.56 2.88
C GLN A 283 -3.48 4.51 1.87
N THR A 284 -3.21 4.91 0.63
CA THR A 284 -4.19 5.03 -0.45
C THR A 284 -3.97 4.03 -1.59
N LEU A 285 -2.79 3.36 -1.59
CA LEU A 285 -2.46 2.26 -2.50
C LEU A 285 -1.53 1.29 -1.82
#